data_224e283b856a21fb53b1f058a94c8f6b
#
_entry.id   224e283b856a21fb53b1f058a94c8f6b
#
_cell.length_a   1.000
_cell.length_b   1.000
_cell.length_c   1.000
_cell.angle_alpha   90.00
_cell.angle_beta   90.00
_cell.angle_gamma   90.00
#
_symmetry.space_group_name_H-M   'P 1'
#
loop_
_entity.id
_entity.type
_entity.pdbx_description
1 polymer ?
#
loop_
_entity_poly.entity_id
_entity_poly.type
_entity_poly.pdbx_seq_one_letter_code
_entity_poly.pdbx_strand_id
1 'polypeptide(L)'
;MRLVDVGDATLAVRDEGAGEPVVLVQTALTADELQPLAGALRGSFRTVLYHRRGYGRSSPASGPGSVRRDAADCARLLHVLGIPRAHVVGVSYSAAVALQLAADSSSCVRSLVVVEPPPVHAPSAPDFRAANRRLVRTRRLHGAHGALDEFLTLVIGPSWRSDAERSVPGSAAQMDRDAATFFDTDLPALLAWPFGPGDAARVRCPVLLVGGAASGPWFAEARAQVLEWLPAASDVVIPGADHSLAMTHWRDLAAVVEPFLRQA
;
A
#
# COMPACT_ATOMS: atom_id res chain seq x y z
N MET A 1 6.92 18.25 -1.03
CA MET A 1 5.53 17.91 -0.61
C MET A 1 4.86 19.13 -0.01
N ARG A 2 3.61 19.40 -0.36
CA ARG A 2 2.73 20.40 0.27
C ARG A 2 1.79 19.74 1.26
N LEU A 3 1.28 20.47 2.23
CA LEU A 3 0.28 19.99 3.18
C LEU A 3 -1.12 20.28 2.64
N VAL A 4 -2.00 19.27 2.68
CA VAL A 4 -3.39 19.33 2.21
C VAL A 4 -4.30 18.93 3.36
N ASP A 5 -5.23 19.82 3.72
CA ASP A 5 -6.25 19.55 4.73
C ASP A 5 -7.36 18.67 4.13
N VAL A 6 -7.66 17.56 4.78
CA VAL A 6 -8.73 16.62 4.41
C VAL A 6 -9.86 16.57 5.46
N GLY A 7 -9.95 17.61 6.29
CA GLY A 7 -10.97 17.84 7.32
C GLY A 7 -10.44 17.56 8.72
N ASP A 8 -10.28 16.30 9.11
CA ASP A 8 -9.80 15.92 10.44
C ASP A 8 -8.31 15.50 10.46
N ALA A 9 -7.61 15.70 9.34
CA ALA A 9 -6.16 15.51 9.21
C ALA A 9 -5.57 16.38 8.10
N THR A 10 -4.25 16.56 8.18
CA THR A 10 -3.45 17.18 7.13
C THR A 10 -2.51 16.13 6.55
N LEU A 11 -2.53 15.95 5.23
CA LEU A 11 -1.70 14.99 4.53
C LEU A 11 -0.58 15.70 3.76
N ALA A 12 0.63 15.17 3.84
CA ALA A 12 1.75 15.63 3.03
C ALA A 12 1.66 15.00 1.63
N VAL A 13 1.56 15.84 0.59
CA VAL A 13 1.26 15.41 -0.78
C VAL A 13 2.35 15.90 -1.74
N ARG A 14 2.79 15.02 -2.61
CA ARG A 14 3.56 15.30 -3.82
C ARG A 14 2.63 15.10 -5.01
N ASP A 15 2.42 16.16 -5.80
CA ASP A 15 1.49 16.22 -6.92
C ASP A 15 2.30 16.75 -8.13
N GLU A 16 2.64 15.87 -9.06
CA GLU A 16 3.60 16.13 -10.13
C GLU A 16 3.11 15.55 -11.47
N GLY A 17 3.61 16.11 -12.58
CA GLY A 17 3.22 15.68 -13.91
C GLY A 17 1.90 16.30 -14.38
N ALA A 18 1.39 15.79 -15.49
CA ALA A 18 0.14 16.25 -16.11
C ALA A 18 -0.58 15.08 -16.77
N GLY A 19 -1.84 15.26 -17.15
CA GLY A 19 -2.67 14.23 -17.77
C GLY A 19 -3.59 13.53 -16.78
N GLU A 20 -3.91 12.26 -17.03
CA GLU A 20 -4.80 11.49 -16.16
C GLU A 20 -4.18 11.25 -14.79
N PRO A 21 -4.96 11.42 -13.70
CA PRO A 21 -4.43 11.30 -12.36
C PRO A 21 -4.24 9.86 -11.93
N VAL A 22 -3.07 9.58 -11.35
CA VAL A 22 -2.72 8.33 -10.67
C VAL A 22 -2.41 8.65 -9.22
N VAL A 23 -3.21 8.17 -8.29
CA VAL A 23 -2.92 8.26 -6.85
C VAL A 23 -2.18 7.02 -6.39
N LEU A 24 -1.03 7.24 -5.77
CA LEU A 24 -0.19 6.20 -5.18
C LEU A 24 -0.36 6.27 -3.66
N VAL A 25 -1.05 5.28 -3.11
CA VAL A 25 -1.38 5.23 -1.69
C VAL A 25 -0.18 4.70 -0.92
N GLN A 26 0.36 5.50 0.00
CA GLN A 26 1.48 5.06 0.82
C GLN A 26 1.16 3.75 1.56
N THR A 27 2.10 2.81 1.51
CA THR A 27 2.01 1.56 2.27
C THR A 27 2.29 1.74 3.77
N ALA A 28 2.29 0.65 4.54
CA ALA A 28 2.77 0.66 5.91
C ALA A 28 4.29 0.90 5.96
N LEU A 29 4.79 1.51 7.03
CA LEU A 29 6.20 1.76 7.33
C LEU A 29 6.88 2.74 6.39
N THR A 30 7.00 2.43 5.08
CA THR A 30 7.81 3.21 4.15
C THR A 30 7.00 4.34 3.51
N ALA A 31 7.23 5.58 3.94
CA ALA A 31 6.44 6.73 3.47
C ALA A 31 6.61 7.01 1.97
N ASP A 32 7.79 6.82 1.42
CA ASP A 32 8.14 7.12 0.03
C ASP A 32 8.42 5.86 -0.82
N GLU A 33 7.95 4.67 -0.43
CA GLU A 33 8.17 3.41 -1.15
C GLU A 33 7.79 3.51 -2.63
N LEU A 34 6.69 4.17 -2.93
CA LEU A 34 6.16 4.32 -4.29
C LEU A 34 6.75 5.52 -5.05
N GLN A 35 7.73 6.23 -4.48
CA GLN A 35 8.37 7.37 -5.15
C GLN A 35 9.08 6.99 -6.47
N PRO A 36 9.81 5.85 -6.56
CA PRO A 36 10.43 5.44 -7.83
C PRO A 36 9.38 5.16 -8.92
N LEU A 37 8.28 4.48 -8.58
CA LEU A 37 7.17 4.23 -9.50
C LEU A 37 6.49 5.53 -9.93
N ALA A 38 6.21 6.44 -9.00
CA ALA A 38 5.63 7.76 -9.30
C ALA A 38 6.53 8.55 -10.25
N GLY A 39 7.86 8.50 -10.03
CA GLY A 39 8.86 9.12 -10.91
C GLY A 39 8.85 8.55 -12.33
N ALA A 40 8.63 7.25 -12.50
CA ALA A 40 8.52 6.61 -13.81
C ALA A 40 7.21 7.02 -14.54
N LEU A 41 6.11 7.13 -13.81
CA LEU A 41 4.78 7.43 -14.39
C LEU A 41 4.56 8.92 -14.69
N ARG A 42 5.26 9.85 -14.02
CA ARG A 42 5.01 11.31 -14.13
C ARG A 42 5.18 11.91 -15.52
N GLY A 43 5.89 11.22 -16.41
CA GLY A 43 6.03 11.63 -17.81
C GLY A 43 4.75 11.47 -18.63
N SER A 44 3.85 10.59 -18.20
CA SER A 44 2.62 10.21 -18.89
C SER A 44 1.35 10.53 -18.11
N PHE A 45 1.46 10.71 -16.79
CA PHE A 45 0.35 10.87 -15.85
C PHE A 45 0.61 12.00 -14.86
N ARG A 46 -0.47 12.55 -14.29
CA ARG A 46 -0.41 13.35 -13.07
C ARG A 46 -0.32 12.39 -11.89
N THR A 47 0.83 12.31 -11.24
CA THR A 47 1.07 11.42 -10.10
C THR A 47 0.81 12.16 -8.78
N VAL A 48 -0.02 11.57 -7.92
CA VAL A 48 -0.31 12.04 -6.58
C VAL A 48 0.17 11.01 -5.59
N LEU A 49 1.32 11.25 -4.96
CA LEU A 49 1.85 10.45 -3.86
C LEU A 49 1.62 11.21 -2.56
N TYR A 50 1.10 10.56 -1.52
CA TYR A 50 0.87 11.20 -0.24
C TYR A 50 1.27 10.31 0.93
N HIS A 51 1.67 10.93 2.04
CA HIS A 51 1.86 10.23 3.31
C HIS A 51 0.54 10.11 4.05
N ARG A 52 0.20 8.91 4.52
CA ARG A 52 -0.97 8.68 5.37
C ARG A 52 -0.79 9.30 6.75
N ARG A 53 -1.84 9.38 7.53
CA ARG A 53 -1.78 9.82 8.93
C ARG A 53 -0.73 9.02 9.71
N GLY A 54 0.04 9.70 10.55
CA GLY A 54 1.08 9.11 11.37
C GLY A 54 2.41 8.88 10.65
N TYR A 55 2.50 9.23 9.35
CA TYR A 55 3.70 9.03 8.57
C TYR A 55 4.30 10.32 8.04
N GLY A 56 5.63 10.35 8.01
CA GLY A 56 6.42 11.39 7.39
C GLY A 56 6.04 12.78 7.88
N ARG A 57 5.45 13.60 7.01
CA ARG A 57 5.06 14.99 7.32
C ARG A 57 3.56 15.21 7.49
N SER A 58 2.76 14.13 7.44
CA SER A 58 1.33 14.19 7.70
C SER A 58 1.04 14.34 9.20
N SER A 59 -0.18 14.74 9.54
CA SER A 59 -0.59 14.82 10.96
C SER A 59 -0.43 13.49 11.66
N PRO A 60 -0.15 13.49 12.96
CA PRO A 60 -0.12 12.27 13.77
C PRO A 60 -1.41 11.45 13.62
N ALA A 61 -1.29 10.13 13.70
CA ALA A 61 -2.45 9.27 13.79
C ALA A 61 -3.15 9.52 15.14
N SER A 62 -4.46 9.77 15.11
CA SER A 62 -5.29 9.92 16.30
C SER A 62 -6.26 8.75 16.42
N GLY A 63 -6.34 8.16 17.61
CA GLY A 63 -7.22 7.02 17.89
C GLY A 63 -6.84 5.74 17.13
N PRO A 64 -7.70 4.70 17.18
CA PRO A 64 -7.49 3.43 16.50
C PRO A 64 -7.38 3.58 14.99
N GLY A 65 -6.46 2.81 14.36
CA GLY A 65 -6.35 2.72 12.91
C GLY A 65 -7.55 2.01 12.27
N SER A 66 -7.79 2.30 10.99
CA SER A 66 -8.79 1.59 10.20
C SER A 66 -8.46 1.71 8.71
N VAL A 67 -8.42 0.59 8.00
CA VAL A 67 -8.26 0.57 6.54
C VAL A 67 -9.36 1.41 5.87
N ARG A 68 -10.59 1.37 6.39
CA ARG A 68 -11.70 2.18 5.88
C ARG A 68 -11.49 3.68 6.10
N ARG A 69 -10.89 4.09 7.23
CA ARG A 69 -10.53 5.50 7.48
C ARG A 69 -9.47 5.97 6.48
N ASP A 70 -8.44 5.17 6.25
CA ASP A 70 -7.38 5.51 5.31
C ASP A 70 -7.91 5.59 3.86
N ALA A 71 -8.86 4.74 3.49
CA ALA A 71 -9.57 4.81 2.22
C ALA A 71 -10.42 6.09 2.11
N ALA A 72 -11.13 6.48 3.18
CA ALA A 72 -11.90 7.72 3.23
C ALA A 72 -10.99 8.96 3.14
N ASP A 73 -9.79 8.92 3.73
CA ASP A 73 -8.79 10.00 3.60
C ASP A 73 -8.33 10.15 2.16
N CYS A 74 -8.09 9.04 1.45
CA CYS A 74 -7.75 9.06 0.03
C CYS A 74 -8.89 9.68 -0.80
N ALA A 75 -10.14 9.29 -0.56
CA ALA A 75 -11.30 9.86 -1.25
C ALA A 75 -11.42 11.38 -1.00
N ARG A 76 -11.26 11.82 0.25
CA ARG A 76 -11.27 13.25 0.61
C ARG A 76 -10.11 14.00 -0.03
N LEU A 77 -8.91 13.40 -0.07
CA LEU A 77 -7.76 13.99 -0.75
C LEU A 77 -8.05 14.22 -2.23
N LEU A 78 -8.58 13.22 -2.94
CA LEU A 78 -8.96 13.38 -4.34
C LEU A 78 -9.98 14.50 -4.53
N HIS A 79 -11.00 14.58 -3.67
CA HIS A 79 -11.99 15.64 -3.70
C HIS A 79 -11.36 17.04 -3.50
N VAL A 80 -10.52 17.21 -2.49
CA VAL A 80 -9.84 18.51 -2.21
C VAL A 80 -8.90 18.92 -3.34
N LEU A 81 -8.28 17.94 -4.02
CA LEU A 81 -7.43 18.20 -5.18
C LEU A 81 -8.21 18.48 -6.49
N GLY A 82 -9.53 18.43 -6.44
CA GLY A 82 -10.38 18.58 -7.63
C GLY A 82 -10.25 17.42 -8.62
N ILE A 83 -9.93 16.21 -8.12
CA ILE A 83 -9.77 15.01 -8.93
C ILE A 83 -11.04 14.17 -8.81
N PRO A 84 -11.95 14.22 -9.79
CA PRO A 84 -13.21 13.48 -9.70
C PRO A 84 -13.01 11.97 -9.84
N ARG A 85 -11.96 11.54 -10.55
CA ARG A 85 -11.67 10.12 -10.79
C ARG A 85 -10.19 9.92 -11.06
N ALA A 86 -9.58 8.90 -10.43
CA ALA A 86 -8.15 8.59 -10.57
C ALA A 86 -7.93 7.09 -10.74
N HIS A 87 -6.80 6.74 -11.36
CA HIS A 87 -6.20 5.41 -11.18
C HIS A 87 -5.64 5.32 -9.75
N VAL A 88 -5.79 4.16 -9.12
CA VAL A 88 -5.34 3.96 -7.73
C VAL A 88 -4.32 2.83 -7.68
N VAL A 89 -3.17 3.09 -7.09
CA VAL A 89 -2.10 2.10 -6.87
C VAL A 89 -1.90 1.90 -5.38
N GLY A 90 -2.00 0.66 -4.93
CA GLY A 90 -1.74 0.27 -3.54
C GLY A 90 -0.85 -0.96 -3.45
N VAL A 91 0.04 -0.99 -2.45
CA VAL A 91 1.00 -2.07 -2.17
C VAL A 91 0.81 -2.55 -0.74
N SER A 92 0.81 -3.86 -0.51
CA SER A 92 0.75 -4.46 0.82
C SER A 92 -0.44 -3.88 1.63
N TYR A 93 -0.20 -3.19 2.73
CA TYR A 93 -1.24 -2.51 3.50
C TYR A 93 -2.09 -1.57 2.64
N SER A 94 -1.45 -0.77 1.80
CA SER A 94 -2.20 0.15 0.94
C SER A 94 -2.94 -0.53 -0.20
N ALA A 95 -2.63 -1.78 -0.54
CA ALA A 95 -3.49 -2.60 -1.39
C ALA A 95 -4.85 -2.85 -0.73
N ALA A 96 -4.89 -3.10 0.59
CA ALA A 96 -6.15 -3.18 1.34
C ALA A 96 -6.90 -1.83 1.33
N VAL A 97 -6.18 -0.71 1.51
CA VAL A 97 -6.77 0.64 1.43
C VAL A 97 -7.37 0.90 0.05
N ALA A 98 -6.65 0.55 -1.01
CA ALA A 98 -7.08 0.74 -2.40
C ALA A 98 -8.30 -0.13 -2.76
N LEU A 99 -8.34 -1.38 -2.33
CA LEU A 99 -9.50 -2.27 -2.45
C LEU A 99 -10.71 -1.71 -1.70
N GLN A 100 -10.51 -1.24 -0.46
CA GLN A 100 -11.58 -0.63 0.34
C GLN A 100 -12.11 0.66 -0.31
N LEU A 101 -11.23 1.51 -0.84
CA LEU A 101 -11.61 2.71 -1.57
C LEU A 101 -12.46 2.37 -2.79
N ALA A 102 -12.03 1.40 -3.59
CA ALA A 102 -12.77 0.99 -4.79
C ALA A 102 -14.14 0.39 -4.45
N ALA A 103 -14.27 -0.29 -3.32
CA ALA A 103 -15.54 -0.85 -2.85
C ALA A 103 -16.49 0.23 -2.29
N ASP A 104 -15.97 1.20 -1.53
CA ASP A 104 -16.79 2.21 -0.82
C ASP A 104 -17.05 3.47 -1.68
N SER A 105 -16.19 3.76 -2.65
CA SER A 105 -16.19 5.00 -3.46
C SER A 105 -15.84 4.71 -4.93
N SER A 106 -16.53 3.73 -5.54
CA SER A 106 -16.25 3.26 -6.90
C SER A 106 -16.28 4.35 -7.96
N SER A 107 -17.07 5.41 -7.75
CA SER A 107 -17.18 6.54 -8.69
C SER A 107 -15.89 7.34 -8.84
N CYS A 108 -15.02 7.38 -7.81
CA CYS A 108 -13.75 8.12 -7.86
C CYS A 108 -12.57 7.25 -8.34
N VAL A 109 -12.76 5.93 -8.56
CA VAL A 109 -11.71 5.01 -9.01
C VAL A 109 -11.89 4.66 -10.48
N ARG A 110 -10.90 5.04 -11.32
CA ARG A 110 -10.87 4.72 -12.76
C ARG A 110 -10.41 3.29 -13.00
N SER A 111 -9.29 2.91 -12.41
CA SER A 111 -8.77 1.56 -12.37
C SER A 111 -7.97 1.34 -11.08
N LEU A 112 -7.73 0.09 -10.75
CA LEU A 112 -7.08 -0.31 -9.51
C LEU A 112 -5.85 -1.19 -9.81
N VAL A 113 -4.71 -0.83 -9.26
CA VAL A 113 -3.51 -1.67 -9.24
C VAL A 113 -3.27 -2.14 -7.82
N VAL A 114 -3.34 -3.43 -7.61
CA VAL A 114 -3.18 -4.13 -6.31
C VAL A 114 -1.87 -4.90 -6.35
N VAL A 115 -0.88 -4.45 -5.62
CA VAL A 115 0.45 -5.06 -5.57
C VAL A 115 0.61 -5.77 -4.24
N GLU A 116 0.94 -7.07 -4.27
CA GLU A 116 1.24 -7.85 -3.06
C GLU A 116 0.18 -7.67 -1.94
N PRO A 117 -1.09 -8.01 -2.15
CA PRO A 117 -2.14 -7.81 -1.16
C PRO A 117 -1.84 -8.55 0.15
N PRO A 118 -2.23 -7.99 1.32
CA PRO A 118 -1.88 -8.59 2.60
C PRO A 118 -2.65 -9.90 2.85
N PRO A 119 -2.01 -10.94 3.45
CA PRO A 119 -2.57 -12.30 3.60
C PRO A 119 -3.52 -12.44 4.80
N VAL A 120 -4.34 -11.42 5.08
CA VAL A 120 -5.24 -11.42 6.26
C VAL A 120 -6.52 -12.21 6.08
N HIS A 121 -6.83 -12.60 4.85
CA HIS A 121 -8.01 -13.41 4.49
C HIS A 121 -7.66 -14.71 3.76
N ALA A 122 -6.38 -14.92 3.44
CA ALA A 122 -5.87 -16.10 2.76
C ALA A 122 -6.00 -17.37 3.66
N PRO A 123 -5.93 -18.57 3.10
CA PRO A 123 -5.93 -19.82 3.88
C PRO A 123 -4.90 -19.84 5.01
N SER A 124 -3.69 -19.28 4.77
CA SER A 124 -2.63 -19.13 5.78
C SER A 124 -2.80 -17.92 6.74
N ALA A 125 -3.92 -17.21 6.70
CA ALA A 125 -4.18 -16.09 7.61
C ALA A 125 -4.00 -16.43 9.11
N PRO A 126 -4.34 -17.63 9.62
CA PRO A 126 -4.05 -18.02 11.01
C PRO A 126 -2.56 -17.93 11.36
N ASP A 127 -1.66 -18.39 10.48
CA ASP A 127 -0.21 -18.37 10.67
C ASP A 127 0.34 -16.95 10.59
N PHE A 128 -0.12 -16.16 9.61
CA PHE A 128 0.20 -14.74 9.50
C PHE A 128 -0.21 -13.98 10.77
N ARG A 129 -1.42 -14.23 11.29
CA ARG A 129 -1.91 -13.63 12.54
C ARG A 129 -1.11 -14.07 13.75
N ALA A 130 -0.66 -15.34 13.81
CA ALA A 130 0.20 -15.85 14.88
C ALA A 130 1.56 -15.17 14.87
N ALA A 131 2.20 -15.02 13.69
CA ALA A 131 3.45 -14.27 13.54
C ALA A 131 3.29 -12.82 14.01
N ASN A 132 2.22 -12.14 13.62
CA ASN A 132 1.95 -10.76 14.04
C ASN A 132 1.68 -10.62 15.55
N ARG A 133 1.04 -11.61 16.20
CA ARG A 133 0.91 -11.63 17.68
C ARG A 133 2.28 -11.75 18.37
N ARG A 134 3.22 -12.48 17.77
CA ARG A 134 4.61 -12.56 18.26
C ARG A 134 5.29 -11.18 18.14
N LEU A 135 5.13 -10.49 17.01
CA LEU A 135 5.66 -9.13 16.82
C LEU A 135 5.13 -8.12 17.84
N VAL A 136 3.84 -8.19 18.18
CA VAL A 136 3.26 -7.35 19.27
C VAL A 136 3.98 -7.61 20.61
N ARG A 137 4.38 -8.86 20.88
CA ARG A 137 5.18 -9.19 22.08
C ARG A 137 6.59 -8.61 21.98
N THR A 138 7.27 -8.79 20.85
CA THR A 138 8.59 -8.19 20.59
C THR A 138 8.55 -6.67 20.75
N ARG A 139 7.50 -6.02 20.24
CA ARG A 139 7.25 -4.57 20.41
C ARG A 139 7.23 -4.16 21.89
N ARG A 140 6.60 -4.96 22.77
CA ARG A 140 6.52 -4.69 24.21
C ARG A 140 7.84 -4.90 24.94
N LEU A 141 8.65 -5.89 24.51
CA LEU A 141 9.89 -6.27 25.17
C LEU A 141 11.10 -5.47 24.65
N HIS A 142 11.16 -5.19 23.37
CA HIS A 142 12.33 -4.64 22.69
C HIS A 142 12.06 -3.30 21.99
N GLY A 143 10.86 -2.73 22.17
CA GLY A 143 10.47 -1.47 21.54
C GLY A 143 10.10 -1.61 20.07
N ALA A 144 9.75 -0.47 19.44
CA ALA A 144 9.32 -0.44 18.04
C ALA A 144 10.45 -0.85 17.07
N HIS A 145 11.66 -0.44 17.34
CA HIS A 145 12.83 -0.73 16.51
C HIS A 145 13.13 -2.25 16.42
N GLY A 146 13.15 -2.96 17.57
CA GLY A 146 13.38 -4.41 17.55
C GLY A 146 12.26 -5.19 16.84
N ALA A 147 11.01 -4.75 17.00
CA ALA A 147 9.88 -5.34 16.30
C ALA A 147 9.90 -5.03 14.79
N LEU A 148 10.39 -3.87 14.39
CA LEU A 148 10.58 -3.47 13.00
C LEU A 148 11.57 -4.38 12.29
N ASP A 149 12.73 -4.62 12.89
CA ASP A 149 13.74 -5.53 12.34
C ASP A 149 13.21 -6.96 12.19
N GLU A 150 12.50 -7.47 13.20
CA GLU A 150 11.89 -8.81 13.13
C GLU A 150 10.84 -8.88 12.01
N PHE A 151 9.96 -7.88 11.91
CA PHE A 151 8.93 -7.83 10.88
C PHE A 151 9.50 -7.76 9.46
N LEU A 152 10.40 -6.81 9.20
CA LEU A 152 10.94 -6.61 7.85
C LEU A 152 11.87 -7.75 7.43
N THR A 153 12.60 -8.35 8.36
CA THR A 153 13.35 -9.60 8.09
C THR A 153 12.42 -10.74 7.72
N LEU A 154 11.25 -10.85 8.36
CA LEU A 154 10.26 -11.89 8.07
C LEU A 154 9.63 -11.76 6.68
N VAL A 155 9.31 -10.52 6.26
CA VAL A 155 8.53 -10.29 5.02
C VAL A 155 9.38 -9.96 3.80
N ILE A 156 10.59 -9.42 3.99
CA ILE A 156 11.49 -8.99 2.92
C ILE A 156 12.83 -9.76 2.99
N GLY A 157 13.34 -10.01 4.20
CA GLY A 157 14.62 -10.64 4.41
C GLY A 157 15.64 -9.75 5.14
N PRO A 158 16.83 -10.30 5.49
CA PRO A 158 17.78 -9.63 6.35
C PRO A 158 18.48 -8.41 5.72
N SER A 159 18.42 -8.26 4.41
CA SER A 159 19.01 -7.13 3.68
C SER A 159 18.10 -5.91 3.59
N TRP A 160 16.89 -5.95 4.17
CA TRP A 160 15.85 -4.94 3.99
C TRP A 160 16.31 -3.49 4.18
N ARG A 161 17.19 -3.22 5.17
CA ARG A 161 17.71 -1.85 5.42
C ARG A 161 18.54 -1.33 4.26
N SER A 162 19.45 -2.16 3.75
CA SER A 162 20.31 -1.77 2.63
C SER A 162 19.56 -1.65 1.33
N ASP A 163 18.53 -2.48 1.13
CA ASP A 163 17.71 -2.47 -0.08
C ASP A 163 16.77 -1.25 -0.08
N ALA A 164 16.16 -0.95 1.06
CA ALA A 164 15.34 0.25 1.25
C ALA A 164 16.17 1.52 1.04
N GLU A 165 17.33 1.63 1.67
CA GLU A 165 18.19 2.81 1.59
C GLU A 165 18.76 3.02 0.17
N ARG A 166 19.04 1.93 -0.57
CA ARG A 166 19.48 1.99 -1.96
C ARG A 166 18.37 2.48 -2.89
N SER A 167 17.15 2.05 -2.64
CA SER A 167 15.98 2.37 -3.49
C SER A 167 15.41 3.75 -3.18
N VAL A 168 15.33 4.10 -1.91
CA VAL A 168 14.78 5.36 -1.39
C VAL A 168 15.69 5.86 -0.28
N PRO A 169 16.70 6.70 -0.58
CA PRO A 169 17.62 7.23 0.43
C PRO A 169 16.89 7.91 1.60
N GLY A 170 17.28 7.57 2.82
CA GLY A 170 16.66 8.06 4.06
C GLY A 170 15.46 7.25 4.53
N SER A 171 15.02 6.24 3.79
CA SER A 171 13.84 5.44 4.14
C SER A 171 14.03 4.59 5.39
N ALA A 172 15.22 4.03 5.62
CA ALA A 172 15.50 3.25 6.81
C ALA A 172 15.31 4.09 8.09
N ALA A 173 15.88 5.30 8.11
CA ALA A 173 15.72 6.22 9.23
C ALA A 173 14.26 6.73 9.38
N GLN A 174 13.53 6.88 8.27
CA GLN A 174 12.11 7.25 8.31
C GLN A 174 11.28 6.10 8.90
N MET A 175 11.52 4.85 8.48
CA MET A 175 10.82 3.67 9.03
C MET A 175 11.07 3.53 10.54
N ASP A 176 12.30 3.76 11.02
CA ASP A 176 12.60 3.74 12.45
C ASP A 176 11.79 4.80 13.24
N ARG A 177 11.62 6.02 12.70
CA ARG A 177 10.81 7.07 13.34
C ARG A 177 9.32 6.72 13.37
N ASP A 178 8.81 6.15 12.29
CA ASP A 178 7.38 5.92 12.09
C ASP A 178 6.93 4.50 12.50
N ALA A 179 7.86 3.65 12.98
CA ALA A 179 7.60 2.26 13.37
C ALA A 179 6.45 2.11 14.41
N ALA A 180 6.33 3.06 15.35
CA ALA A 180 5.25 3.06 16.32
C ALA A 180 3.87 3.16 15.63
N THR A 181 3.73 3.98 14.58
CA THR A 181 2.47 4.09 13.81
C THR A 181 2.07 2.75 13.21
N PHE A 182 3.03 2.00 12.66
CA PHE A 182 2.74 0.67 12.11
C PHE A 182 2.18 -0.27 13.18
N PHE A 183 2.90 -0.43 14.30
CA PHE A 183 2.51 -1.40 15.33
C PHE A 183 1.27 -0.99 16.11
N ASP A 184 1.08 0.30 16.34
CA ASP A 184 0.01 0.80 17.22
C ASP A 184 -1.27 1.16 16.41
N THR A 185 -1.17 1.33 15.08
CA THR A 185 -2.26 1.79 14.22
C THR A 185 -2.51 0.86 13.04
N ASP A 186 -1.51 0.65 12.15
CA ASP A 186 -1.72 -0.07 10.89
C ASP A 186 -1.92 -1.57 11.09
N LEU A 187 -1.07 -2.21 11.87
CA LEU A 187 -1.15 -3.65 12.08
C LEU A 187 -2.46 -4.07 12.74
N PRO A 188 -2.95 -3.41 13.82
CA PRO A 188 -4.27 -3.68 14.36
C PRO A 188 -5.40 -3.43 13.35
N ALA A 189 -5.32 -2.34 12.58
CA ALA A 189 -6.31 -2.01 11.54
C ALA A 189 -6.38 -3.09 10.45
N LEU A 190 -5.24 -3.57 10.00
CA LEU A 190 -5.14 -4.62 9.00
C LEU A 190 -5.72 -5.95 9.51
N LEU A 191 -5.35 -6.36 10.71
CA LEU A 191 -5.83 -7.60 11.33
C LEU A 191 -7.35 -7.58 11.61
N ALA A 192 -7.93 -6.39 11.79
CA ALA A 192 -9.36 -6.19 12.01
C ALA A 192 -10.15 -5.92 10.72
N TRP A 193 -9.50 -5.80 9.57
CA TRP A 193 -10.14 -5.44 8.30
C TRP A 193 -11.10 -6.54 7.80
N PRO A 194 -12.43 -6.27 7.68
CA PRO A 194 -13.43 -7.28 7.41
C PRO A 194 -13.79 -7.40 5.92
N PHE A 195 -12.85 -7.22 5.01
CA PHE A 195 -13.10 -7.28 3.57
C PHE A 195 -13.40 -8.71 3.11
N GLY A 196 -14.37 -8.86 2.20
CA GLY A 196 -14.74 -10.17 1.68
C GLY A 196 -15.42 -10.09 0.30
N PRO A 197 -15.99 -11.20 -0.19
CA PRO A 197 -16.61 -11.28 -1.53
C PRO A 197 -17.71 -10.24 -1.76
N GLY A 198 -18.49 -9.89 -0.71
CA GLY A 198 -19.54 -8.86 -0.80
C GLY A 198 -18.98 -7.45 -0.99
N ASP A 199 -17.79 -7.17 -0.43
CA ASP A 199 -17.08 -5.91 -0.66
C ASP A 199 -16.46 -5.90 -2.06
N ALA A 200 -15.79 -6.98 -2.44
CA ALA A 200 -15.17 -7.13 -3.75
C ALA A 200 -16.21 -6.99 -4.90
N ALA A 201 -17.42 -7.48 -4.69
CA ALA A 201 -18.52 -7.32 -5.68
C ALA A 201 -18.90 -5.85 -5.95
N ARG A 202 -18.49 -4.90 -5.09
CA ARG A 202 -18.69 -3.45 -5.31
C ARG A 202 -17.55 -2.79 -6.09
N VAL A 203 -16.43 -3.48 -6.29
CA VAL A 203 -15.33 -3.00 -7.15
C VAL A 203 -15.77 -3.10 -8.62
N ARG A 204 -15.94 -1.96 -9.29
CA ARG A 204 -16.53 -1.87 -10.64
C ARG A 204 -15.54 -1.45 -11.72
N CYS A 205 -14.31 -1.13 -11.34
CA CYS A 205 -13.27 -0.69 -12.26
C CYS A 205 -12.40 -1.86 -12.72
N PRO A 206 -11.65 -1.72 -13.83
CA PRO A 206 -10.58 -2.65 -14.19
C PRO A 206 -9.57 -2.80 -13.06
N VAL A 207 -9.09 -4.02 -12.84
CA VAL A 207 -8.12 -4.34 -11.78
C VAL A 207 -6.91 -5.06 -12.38
N LEU A 208 -5.72 -4.62 -12.00
CA LEU A 208 -4.45 -5.31 -12.23
C LEU A 208 -3.91 -5.81 -10.88
N LEU A 209 -3.69 -7.11 -10.79
CA LEU A 209 -2.98 -7.74 -9.68
C LEU A 209 -1.52 -7.94 -10.06
N VAL A 210 -0.60 -7.57 -9.16
CA VAL A 210 0.84 -7.78 -9.36
C VAL A 210 1.42 -8.46 -8.14
N GLY A 211 2.16 -9.55 -8.36
CA GLY A 211 2.89 -10.27 -7.31
C GLY A 211 4.34 -10.50 -7.69
N GLY A 212 5.16 -10.80 -6.69
CA GLY A 212 6.55 -11.23 -6.87
C GLY A 212 6.66 -12.76 -6.84
N ALA A 213 7.47 -13.35 -7.74
CA ALA A 213 7.68 -14.79 -7.77
C ALA A 213 8.40 -15.34 -6.52
N ALA A 214 9.13 -14.49 -5.81
CA ALA A 214 9.88 -14.81 -4.59
C ALA A 214 9.23 -14.31 -3.29
N SER A 215 8.01 -13.76 -3.32
CA SER A 215 7.32 -13.20 -2.14
C SER A 215 6.87 -14.24 -1.11
N GLY A 216 6.99 -15.52 -1.45
CA GLY A 216 6.63 -16.63 -0.57
C GLY A 216 5.13 -16.96 -0.55
N PRO A 217 4.75 -18.01 0.21
CA PRO A 217 3.43 -18.62 0.12
C PRO A 217 2.30 -17.70 0.60
N TRP A 218 2.53 -16.90 1.63
CA TRP A 218 1.50 -15.99 2.17
C TRP A 218 0.96 -15.02 1.12
N PHE A 219 1.86 -14.41 0.35
CA PHE A 219 1.49 -13.42 -0.67
C PHE A 219 0.93 -14.09 -1.92
N ALA A 220 1.44 -15.28 -2.29
CA ALA A 220 0.86 -16.08 -3.37
C ALA A 220 -0.60 -16.48 -3.07
N GLU A 221 -0.88 -16.93 -1.85
CA GLU A 221 -2.24 -17.25 -1.41
C GLU A 221 -3.16 -16.01 -1.35
N ALA A 222 -2.64 -14.88 -0.84
CA ALA A 222 -3.40 -13.63 -0.80
C ALA A 222 -3.78 -13.15 -2.21
N ARG A 223 -2.85 -13.27 -3.16
CA ARG A 223 -3.09 -12.96 -4.56
C ARG A 223 -4.16 -13.87 -5.17
N ALA A 224 -4.05 -15.18 -4.96
CA ALA A 224 -5.05 -16.16 -5.40
C ALA A 224 -6.43 -15.87 -4.81
N GLN A 225 -6.52 -15.52 -3.53
CA GLN A 225 -7.77 -15.15 -2.87
C GLN A 225 -8.41 -13.89 -3.49
N VAL A 226 -7.60 -12.88 -3.82
CA VAL A 226 -8.14 -11.67 -4.49
C VAL A 226 -8.62 -11.99 -5.91
N LEU A 227 -7.96 -12.89 -6.65
CA LEU A 227 -8.41 -13.37 -7.95
C LEU A 227 -9.75 -14.13 -7.88
N GLU A 228 -9.96 -14.93 -6.82
CA GLU A 228 -11.27 -15.56 -6.59
C GLU A 228 -12.37 -14.53 -6.40
N TRP A 229 -12.09 -13.44 -5.69
CA TRP A 229 -13.06 -12.36 -5.45
C TRP A 229 -13.27 -11.45 -6.67
N LEU A 230 -12.24 -11.29 -7.51
CA LEU A 230 -12.20 -10.41 -8.68
C LEU A 230 -11.75 -11.19 -9.93
N PRO A 231 -12.57 -12.12 -10.43
CA PRO A 231 -12.15 -13.04 -11.51
C PRO A 231 -11.89 -12.36 -12.85
N ALA A 232 -12.30 -11.10 -13.02
CA ALA A 232 -12.02 -10.29 -14.21
C ALA A 232 -10.70 -9.49 -14.09
N ALA A 233 -9.98 -9.60 -12.97
CA ALA A 233 -8.71 -8.90 -12.80
C ALA A 233 -7.63 -9.49 -13.71
N SER A 234 -6.81 -8.61 -14.30
CA SER A 234 -5.56 -9.02 -14.93
C SER A 234 -4.55 -9.41 -13.85
N ASP A 235 -3.73 -10.42 -14.12
CA ASP A 235 -2.80 -10.97 -13.14
C ASP A 235 -1.38 -11.08 -13.73
N VAL A 236 -0.39 -10.52 -13.04
CA VAL A 236 1.02 -10.52 -13.44
C VAL A 236 1.91 -10.89 -12.25
N VAL A 237 2.89 -11.76 -12.49
CA VAL A 237 3.93 -12.11 -11.53
C VAL A 237 5.28 -11.66 -12.05
N ILE A 238 6.00 -10.83 -11.29
CA ILE A 238 7.32 -10.34 -11.66
C ILE A 238 8.39 -11.38 -11.25
N PRO A 239 9.15 -11.94 -12.22
CA PRO A 239 10.18 -12.93 -11.92
C PRO A 239 11.26 -12.39 -10.98
N GLY A 240 11.68 -13.20 -10.00
CA GLY A 240 12.74 -12.86 -9.06
C GLY A 240 12.40 -11.79 -8.01
N ALA A 241 11.25 -11.13 -8.14
CA ALA A 241 10.82 -10.11 -7.20
C ALA A 241 10.23 -10.73 -5.92
N ASP A 242 10.49 -10.12 -4.79
CA ASP A 242 9.91 -10.45 -3.48
C ASP A 242 8.91 -9.36 -3.04
N HIS A 243 8.50 -9.38 -1.77
CA HIS A 243 7.53 -8.43 -1.22
C HIS A 243 8.00 -6.96 -1.26
N SER A 244 9.29 -6.70 -1.44
CA SER A 244 9.85 -5.35 -1.62
C SER A 244 9.79 -4.83 -3.07
N LEU A 245 9.11 -5.53 -3.96
CA LEU A 245 9.14 -5.29 -5.42
C LEU A 245 8.84 -3.84 -5.82
N ALA A 246 8.03 -3.12 -5.06
CA ALA A 246 7.73 -1.72 -5.35
C ALA A 246 8.97 -0.81 -5.21
N MET A 247 9.94 -1.21 -4.39
CA MET A 247 11.23 -0.52 -4.25
C MET A 247 12.32 -1.12 -5.14
N THR A 248 12.46 -2.44 -5.12
CA THR A 248 13.60 -3.14 -5.73
C THR A 248 13.41 -3.43 -7.22
N HIS A 249 12.17 -3.69 -7.65
CA HIS A 249 11.77 -4.01 -9.02
C HIS A 249 10.79 -2.98 -9.61
N TRP A 250 10.92 -1.71 -9.18
CA TRP A 250 10.00 -0.65 -9.61
C TRP A 250 9.98 -0.43 -11.13
N ARG A 251 11.08 -0.74 -11.85
CA ARG A 251 11.12 -0.65 -13.31
C ARG A 251 10.23 -1.69 -13.96
N ASP A 252 10.29 -2.94 -13.48
CA ASP A 252 9.45 -4.03 -13.97
C ASP A 252 7.99 -3.77 -13.60
N LEU A 253 7.75 -3.26 -12.38
CA LEU A 253 6.43 -2.82 -11.94
C LEU A 253 5.88 -1.71 -12.86
N ALA A 254 6.67 -0.69 -13.16
CA ALA A 254 6.27 0.39 -14.07
C ALA A 254 5.95 -0.13 -15.48
N ALA A 255 6.75 -1.10 -15.98
CA ALA A 255 6.56 -1.70 -17.32
C ALA A 255 5.23 -2.45 -17.46
N VAL A 256 4.65 -2.96 -16.36
CA VAL A 256 3.33 -3.62 -16.39
C VAL A 256 2.20 -2.67 -16.00
N VAL A 257 2.47 -1.71 -15.11
CA VAL A 257 1.46 -0.75 -14.63
C VAL A 257 1.12 0.29 -15.70
N GLU A 258 2.12 0.92 -16.33
CA GLU A 258 1.88 2.00 -17.30
C GLU A 258 0.99 1.59 -18.47
N PRO A 259 1.22 0.45 -19.17
CA PRO A 259 0.33 0.00 -20.24
C PRO A 259 -1.11 -0.27 -19.76
N PHE A 260 -1.27 -0.86 -18.56
CA PHE A 260 -2.58 -1.09 -17.98
C PHE A 260 -3.35 0.21 -17.74
N LEU A 261 -2.69 1.22 -17.14
CA LEU A 261 -3.32 2.52 -16.87
C LEU A 261 -3.76 3.24 -18.14
N ARG A 262 -2.98 3.10 -19.26
CA ARG A 262 -3.31 3.70 -20.56
C ARG A 262 -4.52 3.06 -21.22
N GLN A 263 -4.87 1.83 -20.88
CA GLN A 263 -5.98 1.06 -21.49
C GLN A 263 -7.27 1.16 -20.66
N ALA A 264 -7.18 1.54 -19.40
CA ALA A 264 -8.27 1.59 -18.45
C ALA A 264 -8.90 3.00 -18.37
#